data_161256837f4faa8f920c0d68f8d7320a
#
_entry.id   161256837f4faa8f920c0d68f8d7320a
#
_cell.length_a   1.000
_cell.length_b   1.000
_cell.length_c   1.000
_cell.angle_alpha   90.00
_cell.angle_beta   90.00
_cell.angle_gamma   90.00
#
_symmetry.space_group_name_H-M   'P 1'
#
loop_
_entity.id
_entity.type
_entity.pdbx_description
1 polymer ?
#
loop_
_entity_poly.entity_id
_entity_poly.type
_entity_poly.pdbx_seq_one_letter_code
_entity_poly.pdbx_strand_id
1 'polypeptide(L)'
;MNVSTTPVFSLHYVGINLKRGIASDRFEDFVRRKGVAIPAYPGWQWTLLRGLRGERENQYLMVYQAKDAATYTRYIDGNGELTDEAHAFWRQRPEAAALIEEWRTFATFAELPTLYTCYSLVAENSRSSLPPGPNYRDQPRQESIQRVIGIHNLALKAGVTPQRFERFITDNIHRVEDYPGWKFHLLKGQSGNRLDQYAVMLIIESLASLNAFHPDLDVSTEQALRFVAEHQDTEHMYDEWKTLASFSGAPQIYTDYLAISGNENHAHPA
;
A
#
# COMPACT_ATOMS: atom_id res chain seq x y z
N MET A 1 19.04 -15.50 17.39
CA MET A 1 18.77 -14.37 16.45
C MET A 1 17.27 -14.18 16.46
N ASN A 2 16.78 -13.06 17.00
CA ASN A 2 15.35 -12.75 16.89
C ASN A 2 15.08 -12.34 15.45
N VAL A 3 14.39 -13.20 14.71
CA VAL A 3 13.89 -12.87 13.38
C VAL A 3 12.82 -11.78 13.59
N SER A 4 13.04 -10.62 13.02
CA SER A 4 12.05 -9.54 13.05
C SER A 4 10.75 -10.05 12.45
N THR A 5 9.67 -10.03 13.22
CA THR A 5 8.32 -10.38 12.78
C THR A 5 7.60 -9.21 12.13
N THR A 6 8.31 -8.11 11.91
CA THR A 6 7.74 -6.90 11.28
C THR A 6 7.37 -7.19 9.83
N PRO A 7 6.15 -6.96 9.41
CA PRO A 7 5.74 -7.12 8.02
C PRO A 7 6.61 -6.29 7.09
N VAL A 8 7.01 -6.86 5.96
CA VAL A 8 7.71 -6.13 4.91
C VAL A 8 6.71 -5.82 3.80
N PHE A 9 6.63 -4.56 3.44
CA PHE A 9 5.82 -4.13 2.30
C PHE A 9 6.72 -3.92 1.10
N SER A 10 6.40 -4.56 0.01
CA SER A 10 7.02 -4.29 -1.27
C SER A 10 6.01 -3.53 -2.13
N LEU A 11 6.32 -2.30 -2.45
CA LEU A 11 5.50 -1.50 -3.33
C LEU A 11 6.04 -1.60 -4.75
N HIS A 12 5.36 -2.38 -5.58
CA HIS A 12 5.61 -2.38 -7.00
C HIS A 12 4.72 -1.32 -7.65
N TYR A 13 5.33 -0.22 -8.05
CA TYR A 13 4.70 0.70 -8.99
C TYR A 13 4.79 0.07 -10.38
N VAL A 14 3.93 -0.84 -10.66
CA VAL A 14 3.78 -1.26 -12.04
C VAL A 14 2.88 -0.24 -12.69
N GLY A 15 3.46 0.65 -13.49
CA GLY A 15 2.68 1.45 -14.41
C GLY A 15 1.98 0.51 -15.36
N ILE A 16 0.74 0.16 -15.06
CA ILE A 16 -0.05 -0.69 -15.93
C ILE A 16 -0.71 0.22 -16.96
N ASN A 17 -0.22 0.15 -18.18
CA ASN A 17 -0.85 0.79 -19.31
C ASN A 17 -1.85 -0.19 -19.93
N LEU A 18 -3.12 0.17 -19.90
CA LEU A 18 -4.13 -0.58 -20.64
C LEU A 18 -3.82 -0.52 -22.14
N LYS A 19 -3.97 -1.62 -22.83
CA LYS A 19 -3.83 -1.65 -24.28
C LYS A 19 -4.93 -0.83 -24.93
N ARG A 20 -4.62 -0.28 -26.11
CA ARG A 20 -5.56 0.54 -26.87
C ARG A 20 -6.91 -0.17 -27.07
N GLY A 21 -7.98 0.48 -26.69
CA GLY A 21 -9.34 -0.04 -26.80
C GLY A 21 -9.78 -0.93 -25.63
N ILE A 22 -8.94 -1.16 -24.63
CA ILE A 22 -9.32 -1.85 -23.40
C ILE A 22 -9.88 -0.81 -22.41
N ALA A 23 -11.13 -0.99 -22.02
CA ALA A 23 -11.73 -0.19 -20.97
C ALA A 23 -11.30 -0.68 -19.57
N SER A 24 -11.20 0.24 -18.63
CA SER A 24 -10.75 -0.05 -17.26
C SER A 24 -11.62 -1.11 -16.57
N ASP A 25 -12.94 -1.00 -16.73
CA ASP A 25 -13.89 -1.94 -16.14
C ASP A 25 -13.70 -3.38 -16.66
N ARG A 26 -13.39 -3.54 -17.95
CA ARG A 26 -13.09 -4.85 -18.55
C ARG A 26 -11.83 -5.48 -17.96
N PHE A 27 -10.78 -4.66 -17.75
CA PHE A 27 -9.56 -5.13 -17.11
C PHE A 27 -9.80 -5.49 -15.65
N GLU A 28 -10.50 -4.63 -14.91
CA GLU A 28 -10.81 -4.88 -13.51
C GLU A 28 -11.70 -6.12 -13.31
N ASP A 29 -12.67 -6.34 -14.19
CA ASP A 29 -13.49 -7.55 -14.18
C ASP A 29 -12.67 -8.81 -14.42
N PHE A 30 -11.72 -8.76 -15.36
CA PHE A 30 -10.76 -9.85 -15.54
C PHE A 30 -9.97 -10.13 -14.26
N VAL A 31 -9.40 -9.08 -13.64
CA VAL A 31 -8.60 -9.25 -12.42
C VAL A 31 -9.45 -9.84 -11.29
N ARG A 32 -10.65 -9.33 -11.06
CA ARG A 32 -11.55 -9.84 -10.01
C ARG A 32 -11.97 -11.29 -10.20
N ARG A 33 -12.24 -11.68 -11.42
CA ARG A 33 -12.77 -13.04 -11.72
C ARG A 33 -11.69 -14.08 -11.93
N LYS A 34 -10.60 -13.71 -12.57
CA LYS A 34 -9.52 -14.62 -12.97
C LYS A 34 -8.17 -14.25 -12.35
N GLY A 35 -7.81 -12.98 -12.37
CA GLY A 35 -6.51 -12.51 -11.88
C GLY A 35 -6.26 -12.89 -10.43
N VAL A 36 -7.30 -12.92 -9.59
CA VAL A 36 -7.21 -13.38 -8.18
C VAL A 36 -6.74 -14.83 -8.05
N ALA A 37 -6.82 -15.63 -9.10
CA ALA A 37 -6.28 -16.99 -9.13
C ALA A 37 -4.76 -17.02 -9.43
N ILE A 38 -4.15 -15.90 -9.81
CA ILE A 38 -2.68 -15.80 -9.93
C ILE A 38 -2.11 -15.94 -8.52
N PRO A 39 -1.34 -17.00 -8.24
CA PRO A 39 -0.87 -17.26 -6.89
C PRO A 39 0.17 -16.22 -6.45
N ALA A 40 0.17 -15.91 -5.17
CA ALA A 40 1.30 -15.25 -4.52
C ALA A 40 2.26 -16.30 -3.97
N TYR A 41 3.51 -15.93 -3.71
CA TYR A 41 4.43 -16.77 -2.96
C TYR A 41 3.84 -17.14 -1.58
N PRO A 42 4.15 -18.31 -1.01
CA PRO A 42 3.74 -18.64 0.35
C PRO A 42 4.11 -17.55 1.37
N GLY A 43 3.13 -17.07 2.10
CA GLY A 43 3.30 -15.96 3.05
C GLY A 43 3.29 -14.57 2.42
N TRP A 44 2.97 -14.46 1.14
CA TRP A 44 2.77 -13.19 0.46
C TRP A 44 1.31 -12.97 0.11
N GLN A 45 0.96 -11.68 0.03
CA GLN A 45 -0.31 -11.20 -0.50
C GLN A 45 -0.05 -10.16 -1.58
N TRP A 46 -0.99 -9.99 -2.48
CA TRP A 46 -0.95 -8.89 -3.42
C TRP A 46 -2.32 -8.22 -3.55
N THR A 47 -2.30 -6.94 -3.83
CA THR A 47 -3.50 -6.14 -4.05
C THR A 47 -3.28 -5.26 -5.27
N LEU A 48 -4.22 -5.27 -6.22
CA LEU A 48 -4.24 -4.32 -7.32
C LEU A 48 -5.01 -3.08 -6.87
N LEU A 49 -4.41 -1.93 -7.05
CA LEU A 49 -4.97 -0.62 -6.73
C LEU A 49 -5.19 0.17 -8.01
N ARG A 50 -6.29 0.94 -8.07
CA ARG A 50 -6.51 1.98 -9.05
C ARG A 50 -6.38 3.34 -8.38
N GLY A 51 -5.60 4.25 -8.97
CA GLY A 51 -5.50 5.63 -8.51
C GLY A 51 -6.88 6.29 -8.53
N LEU A 52 -7.31 6.76 -7.37
CA LEU A 52 -8.60 7.39 -7.16
C LEU A 52 -8.52 8.90 -7.39
N ARG A 53 -7.45 9.51 -6.88
CA ARG A 53 -7.14 10.94 -7.01
C ARG A 53 -5.64 11.14 -6.78
N GLY A 54 -5.12 12.30 -7.18
CA GLY A 54 -3.72 12.65 -7.09
C GLY A 54 -2.96 12.37 -8.38
N GLU A 55 -1.63 12.33 -8.32
CA GLU A 55 -0.76 12.23 -9.51
C GLU A 55 -1.03 10.98 -10.36
N ARG A 56 -1.40 9.89 -9.71
CA ARG A 56 -1.61 8.60 -10.37
C ARG A 56 -3.09 8.27 -10.58
N GLU A 57 -3.94 9.27 -10.63
CA GLU A 57 -5.36 9.06 -10.91
C GLU A 57 -5.56 8.24 -12.18
N ASN A 58 -6.46 7.23 -12.10
CA ASN A 58 -6.74 6.26 -13.16
C ASN A 58 -5.55 5.37 -13.59
N GLN A 59 -4.42 5.41 -12.89
CA GLN A 59 -3.32 4.47 -13.07
C GLN A 59 -3.45 3.30 -12.09
N TYR A 60 -2.78 2.20 -12.40
CA TYR A 60 -2.81 1.03 -11.54
C TYR A 60 -1.48 0.83 -10.80
N LEU A 61 -1.59 0.29 -9.59
CA LEU A 61 -0.47 -0.04 -8.72
C LEU A 61 -0.69 -1.42 -8.13
N MET A 62 0.35 -2.24 -8.12
CA MET A 62 0.37 -3.49 -7.37
C MET A 62 1.09 -3.29 -6.04
N VAL A 63 0.47 -3.70 -4.95
CA VAL A 63 1.08 -3.76 -3.62
C VAL A 63 1.27 -5.23 -3.24
N TYR A 64 2.48 -5.58 -2.84
CA TYR A 64 2.79 -6.89 -2.27
C TYR A 64 3.14 -6.73 -0.80
N GLN A 65 2.67 -7.63 0.01
CA GLN A 65 2.98 -7.73 1.43
C GLN A 65 3.54 -9.12 1.73
N ALA A 66 4.74 -9.19 2.25
CA ALA A 66 5.32 -10.42 2.80
C ALA A 66 5.04 -10.50 4.30
N LYS A 67 4.85 -11.72 4.81
CA LYS A 67 4.58 -11.99 6.23
C LYS A 67 5.67 -11.43 7.14
N ASP A 68 6.93 -11.57 6.74
CA ASP A 68 8.11 -11.11 7.46
C ASP A 68 9.32 -11.02 6.52
N ALA A 69 10.42 -10.47 7.02
CA ALA A 69 11.64 -10.31 6.24
C ALA A 69 12.25 -11.65 5.76
N ALA A 70 12.13 -12.73 6.54
CA ALA A 70 12.61 -14.05 6.13
C ALA A 70 11.79 -14.62 4.97
N THR A 71 10.48 -14.43 5.01
CA THR A 71 9.57 -14.77 3.91
C THR A 71 9.88 -13.94 2.67
N TYR A 72 10.25 -12.67 2.84
CA TYR A 72 10.64 -11.82 1.71
C TYR A 72 11.94 -12.33 1.06
N THR A 73 13.01 -12.48 1.84
CA THR A 73 14.35 -12.85 1.32
C THR A 73 14.41 -14.26 0.75
N ARG A 74 13.44 -15.11 1.07
CA ARG A 74 13.29 -16.44 0.47
C ARG A 74 13.05 -16.38 -1.04
N TYR A 75 12.34 -15.36 -1.53
CA TYR A 75 11.94 -15.22 -2.93
C TYR A 75 12.62 -14.08 -3.66
N ILE A 76 13.09 -13.08 -2.92
CA ILE A 76 13.79 -11.91 -3.46
C ILE A 76 15.13 -11.78 -2.74
N ASP A 77 16.22 -11.77 -3.48
CA ASP A 77 17.56 -11.64 -2.91
C ASP A 77 17.90 -10.19 -2.50
N GLY A 78 19.10 -9.99 -1.96
CA GLY A 78 19.55 -8.66 -1.52
C GLY A 78 19.74 -7.65 -2.66
N ASN A 79 19.74 -8.08 -3.91
CA ASN A 79 19.83 -7.24 -5.10
C ASN A 79 18.46 -6.92 -5.69
N GLY A 80 17.38 -7.51 -5.15
CA GLY A 80 16.02 -7.39 -5.67
C GLY A 80 15.69 -8.38 -6.79
N GLU A 81 16.55 -9.38 -7.02
CA GLU A 81 16.36 -10.40 -8.05
C GLU A 81 15.60 -11.62 -7.50
N LEU A 82 14.93 -12.35 -8.39
CA LEU A 82 14.24 -13.57 -8.03
C LEU A 82 15.24 -14.68 -7.66
N THR A 83 15.03 -15.32 -6.52
CA THR A 83 15.82 -16.49 -6.10
C THR A 83 15.47 -17.73 -6.93
N ASP A 84 16.31 -18.78 -6.83
CA ASP A 84 16.02 -20.09 -7.43
C ASP A 84 14.69 -20.67 -6.93
N GLU A 85 14.33 -20.41 -5.67
CA GLU A 85 13.07 -20.84 -5.09
C GLU A 85 11.89 -20.13 -5.71
N ALA A 86 12.01 -18.82 -5.97
CA ALA A 86 11.00 -18.08 -6.71
C ALA A 86 10.80 -18.64 -8.12
N HIS A 87 11.89 -18.93 -8.83
CA HIS A 87 11.82 -19.56 -10.15
C HIS A 87 11.18 -20.96 -10.09
N ALA A 88 11.52 -21.76 -9.07
CA ALA A 88 10.92 -23.08 -8.87
C ALA A 88 9.42 -23.00 -8.61
N PHE A 89 8.99 -22.01 -7.81
CA PHE A 89 7.58 -21.75 -7.53
C PHE A 89 6.76 -21.53 -8.82
N TRP A 90 7.24 -20.72 -9.73
CA TRP A 90 6.57 -20.44 -11.00
C TRP A 90 6.61 -21.63 -11.97
N ARG A 91 7.72 -22.35 -12.05
CA ARG A 91 7.82 -23.55 -12.91
C ARG A 91 6.82 -24.65 -12.53
N GLN A 92 6.41 -24.71 -11.27
CA GLN A 92 5.44 -25.68 -10.77
C GLN A 92 3.98 -25.30 -11.02
N ARG A 93 3.72 -24.13 -11.63
CA ARG A 93 2.37 -23.54 -11.79
C ARG A 93 2.13 -23.06 -13.22
N PRO A 94 2.08 -23.97 -14.19
CA PRO A 94 1.88 -23.60 -15.59
C PRO A 94 0.52 -22.89 -15.83
N GLU A 95 -0.49 -23.18 -15.01
CA GLU A 95 -1.77 -22.48 -15.04
C GLU A 95 -1.66 -20.99 -14.72
N ALA A 96 -0.74 -20.61 -13.86
CA ALA A 96 -0.48 -19.21 -13.56
C ALA A 96 0.14 -18.48 -14.77
N ALA A 97 0.98 -19.17 -15.54
CA ALA A 97 1.54 -18.60 -16.77
C ALA A 97 0.44 -18.25 -17.78
N ALA A 98 -0.57 -19.12 -17.94
CA ALA A 98 -1.70 -18.86 -18.83
C ALA A 98 -2.51 -17.63 -18.39
N LEU A 99 -2.72 -17.45 -17.06
CA LEU A 99 -3.40 -16.27 -16.53
C LEU A 99 -2.57 -15.00 -16.73
N ILE A 100 -1.25 -15.08 -16.60
CA ILE A 100 -0.34 -13.95 -16.86
C ILE A 100 -0.36 -13.58 -18.35
N GLU A 101 -0.38 -14.56 -19.24
CA GLU A 101 -0.52 -14.29 -20.69
C GLU A 101 -1.88 -13.65 -21.00
N GLU A 102 -2.97 -14.12 -20.36
CA GLU A 102 -4.28 -13.49 -20.51
C GLU A 102 -4.25 -12.04 -19.99
N TRP A 103 -3.62 -11.78 -18.81
CA TRP A 103 -3.39 -10.43 -18.31
C TRP A 103 -2.71 -9.53 -19.34
N ARG A 104 -1.66 -10.04 -19.97
CA ARG A 104 -0.91 -9.32 -21.02
C ARG A 104 -1.76 -8.96 -22.25
N THR A 105 -2.92 -9.59 -22.45
CA THR A 105 -3.84 -9.16 -23.50
C THR A 105 -4.57 -7.86 -23.16
N PHE A 106 -4.75 -7.57 -21.89
CA PHE A 106 -5.41 -6.36 -21.41
C PHE A 106 -4.44 -5.20 -21.16
N ALA A 107 -3.28 -5.48 -20.59
CA ALA A 107 -2.37 -4.48 -20.09
C ALA A 107 -0.91 -4.85 -20.32
N THR A 108 -0.07 -3.83 -20.42
CA THR A 108 1.38 -3.96 -20.41
C THR A 108 1.93 -3.45 -19.09
N PHE A 109 2.89 -4.16 -18.54
CA PHE A 109 3.68 -3.64 -17.46
C PHE A 109 4.62 -2.59 -18.04
N ALA A 110 4.58 -1.36 -17.55
CA ALA A 110 5.59 -0.40 -17.88
C ALA A 110 6.93 -0.88 -17.33
N GLU A 111 7.92 -0.98 -18.16
CA GLU A 111 9.30 -1.18 -17.75
C GLU A 111 9.77 0.07 -17.00
N LEU A 112 9.51 0.10 -15.69
CA LEU A 112 10.06 1.12 -14.83
C LEU A 112 10.90 0.40 -13.78
N PRO A 113 12.15 0.03 -14.10
CA PRO A 113 13.07 -0.57 -13.12
C PRO A 113 13.28 0.33 -11.91
N THR A 114 12.84 1.56 -12.00
CA THR A 114 13.05 2.61 -11.01
C THR A 114 11.98 2.69 -9.94
N LEU A 115 10.97 1.84 -9.93
CA LEU A 115 9.81 2.01 -9.05
C LEU A 115 9.60 0.86 -8.05
N TYR A 116 10.54 -0.05 -7.97
CA TYR A 116 10.53 -1.10 -6.97
C TYR A 116 11.24 -0.64 -5.70
N THR A 117 10.53 -0.61 -4.59
CA THR A 117 11.13 -0.38 -3.28
C THR A 117 10.49 -1.30 -2.26
N CYS A 118 11.30 -2.05 -1.53
CA CYS A 118 10.85 -2.79 -0.37
C CYS A 118 10.86 -1.85 0.83
N TYR A 119 9.81 -1.90 1.62
CA TYR A 119 9.69 -1.10 2.82
C TYR A 119 9.61 -2.00 4.04
N SER A 120 10.34 -1.65 5.10
CA SER A 120 10.08 -2.17 6.43
C SER A 120 9.05 -1.29 7.13
N LEU A 121 8.21 -1.90 7.95
CA LEU A 121 7.36 -1.16 8.86
C LEU A 121 8.25 -0.53 9.95
N VAL A 122 8.18 0.79 10.11
CA VAL A 122 8.87 1.51 11.19
C VAL A 122 7.94 1.65 12.39
N ALA A 123 6.69 2.03 12.15
CA ALA A 123 5.67 2.17 13.18
C ALA A 123 4.27 2.01 12.58
N GLU A 124 3.35 1.60 13.42
CA GLU A 124 1.91 1.59 13.11
C GLU A 124 1.12 2.04 14.33
N ASN A 125 -0.06 2.60 14.12
CA ASN A 125 -0.98 2.85 15.20
C ASN A 125 -1.70 1.55 15.57
N SER A 126 -1.45 1.05 16.77
CA SER A 126 -2.02 -0.21 17.27
C SER A 126 -3.45 -0.10 17.78
N ARG A 127 -3.98 1.14 17.96
CA ARG A 127 -5.32 1.37 18.50
C ARG A 127 -6.43 1.17 17.47
N SER A 128 -6.11 1.21 16.19
CA SER A 128 -7.07 1.01 15.12
C SER A 128 -7.12 -0.47 14.70
N SER A 129 -8.22 -1.14 15.00
CA SER A 129 -8.54 -2.47 14.46
C SER A 129 -9.37 -2.30 13.19
N LEU A 130 -8.78 -2.50 12.03
CA LEU A 130 -9.56 -2.58 10.81
C LEU A 130 -10.23 -3.95 10.71
N PRO A 131 -11.50 -4.01 10.36
CA PRO A 131 -12.16 -5.26 10.05
C PRO A 131 -11.44 -5.94 8.87
N PRO A 132 -11.55 -7.28 8.73
CA PRO A 132 -11.08 -7.97 7.53
C PRO A 132 -11.59 -7.27 6.28
N GLY A 133 -10.75 -7.15 5.27
CA GLY A 133 -11.16 -6.53 3.99
C GLY A 133 -12.37 -7.25 3.39
N PRO A 134 -13.20 -6.56 2.61
CA PRO A 134 -14.35 -7.16 1.98
C PRO A 134 -13.93 -8.30 1.03
N ASN A 135 -14.75 -9.34 0.97
CA ASN A 135 -14.56 -10.40 -0.02
C ASN A 135 -14.95 -9.86 -1.42
N TYR A 136 -13.95 -9.44 -2.18
CA TYR A 136 -14.16 -8.83 -3.50
C TYR A 136 -14.72 -9.78 -4.56
N ARG A 137 -14.74 -11.11 -4.33
CA ARG A 137 -15.20 -12.09 -5.32
C ARG A 137 -16.71 -12.05 -5.55
N ASP A 138 -17.47 -11.80 -4.49
CA ASP A 138 -18.92 -12.00 -4.50
C ASP A 138 -19.71 -10.69 -4.36
N GLN A 139 -19.03 -9.54 -4.26
CA GLN A 139 -19.71 -8.26 -4.07
C GLN A 139 -19.93 -7.53 -5.39
N PRO A 140 -21.10 -6.94 -5.59
CA PRO A 140 -21.32 -6.02 -6.69
C PRO A 140 -20.33 -4.84 -6.61
N ARG A 141 -19.97 -4.28 -7.74
CA ARG A 141 -19.07 -3.11 -7.85
C ARG A 141 -19.70 -1.90 -7.16
N GLN A 142 -19.52 -1.82 -5.86
CA GLN A 142 -19.99 -0.72 -5.04
C GLN A 142 -18.74 0.01 -4.50
N GLU A 143 -18.31 1.05 -5.21
CA GLU A 143 -17.09 1.80 -4.89
C GLU A 143 -17.10 2.35 -3.46
N SER A 144 -18.27 2.70 -2.93
CA SER A 144 -18.43 3.24 -1.59
C SER A 144 -17.94 2.34 -0.45
N ILE A 145 -17.95 1.00 -0.66
CA ILE A 145 -17.49 0.02 0.35
C ILE A 145 -16.08 -0.52 0.05
N GLN A 146 -15.47 -0.09 -1.05
CA GLN A 146 -14.11 -0.52 -1.38
C GLN A 146 -13.10 0.17 -0.48
N ARG A 147 -12.11 -0.61 0.00
CA ARG A 147 -11.00 -0.10 0.78
C ARG A 147 -10.18 0.90 -0.04
N VAL A 148 -9.76 1.98 0.60
CA VAL A 148 -8.83 2.95 0.02
C VAL A 148 -7.46 2.79 0.66
N ILE A 149 -6.42 2.93 -0.13
CA ILE A 149 -5.04 2.94 0.34
C ILE A 149 -4.39 4.22 -0.15
N GLY A 150 -4.05 5.10 0.80
CA GLY A 150 -3.28 6.31 0.55
C GLY A 150 -1.79 6.00 0.69
N ILE A 151 -0.98 6.40 -0.29
CA ILE A 151 0.48 6.24 -0.24
C ILE A 151 1.10 7.61 -0.47
N HIS A 152 1.79 8.11 0.56
CA HIS A 152 2.33 9.47 0.60
C HIS A 152 3.82 9.42 0.87
N ASN A 153 4.62 9.83 -0.08
CA ASN A 153 6.05 9.92 0.11
C ASN A 153 6.41 11.08 1.02
N LEU A 154 7.43 10.87 1.87
CA LEU A 154 7.94 11.86 2.80
C LEU A 154 9.37 12.25 2.47
N ALA A 155 9.69 13.51 2.70
CA ALA A 155 11.05 14.02 2.78
C ALA A 155 11.32 14.58 4.18
N LEU A 156 12.44 14.22 4.77
CA LEU A 156 12.89 14.85 6.00
C LEU A 156 13.33 16.29 5.70
N LYS A 157 13.04 17.20 6.61
CA LYS A 157 13.48 18.58 6.49
C LYS A 157 14.99 18.70 6.70
N ALA A 158 15.57 19.75 6.15
CA ALA A 158 17.00 20.01 6.28
C ALA A 158 17.46 20.00 7.76
N GLY A 159 18.51 19.24 8.05
CA GLY A 159 19.05 19.07 9.40
C GLY A 159 18.32 18.06 10.28
N VAL A 160 17.27 17.42 9.80
CA VAL A 160 16.60 16.31 10.49
C VAL A 160 17.26 14.98 10.10
N THR A 161 17.79 14.27 11.10
CA THR A 161 18.36 12.93 10.86
C THR A 161 17.29 11.86 10.87
N PRO A 162 17.47 10.74 10.13
CA PRO A 162 16.59 9.58 10.19
C PRO A 162 16.31 9.11 11.61
N GLN A 163 17.35 9.02 12.45
CA GLN A 163 17.24 8.55 13.83
C GLN A 163 16.36 9.48 14.69
N ARG A 164 16.46 10.82 14.47
CA ARG A 164 15.61 11.78 15.16
C ARG A 164 14.15 11.61 14.77
N PHE A 165 13.88 11.46 13.47
CA PHE A 165 12.52 11.29 12.96
C PHE A 165 11.90 9.97 13.43
N GLU A 166 12.62 8.85 13.28
CA GLU A 166 12.15 7.53 13.72
C GLU A 166 11.86 7.49 15.21
N ARG A 167 12.75 8.07 16.03
CA ARG A 167 12.52 8.17 17.47
C ARG A 167 11.25 8.97 17.78
N PHE A 168 11.10 10.15 17.17
CA PHE A 168 9.90 10.95 17.34
C PHE A 168 8.63 10.14 17.05
N ILE A 169 8.59 9.42 15.93
CA ILE A 169 7.43 8.60 15.58
C ILE A 169 7.22 7.47 16.59
N THR A 170 8.27 6.72 16.93
CA THR A 170 8.19 5.59 17.87
C THR A 170 7.69 6.02 19.23
N ASP A 171 8.14 7.19 19.70
CA ASP A 171 7.80 7.72 21.03
C ASP A 171 6.37 8.29 21.09
N ASN A 172 5.78 8.69 19.96
CA ASN A 172 4.52 9.42 19.95
C ASN A 172 3.36 8.68 19.26
N ILE A 173 3.63 7.78 18.32
CA ILE A 173 2.57 7.16 17.50
C ILE A 173 1.50 6.41 18.33
N HIS A 174 1.88 5.86 19.48
CA HIS A 174 0.95 5.16 20.37
C HIS A 174 -0.05 6.09 21.08
N ARG A 175 0.18 7.40 21.06
CA ARG A 175 -0.68 8.43 21.66
C ARG A 175 -1.68 9.00 20.65
N VAL A 176 -1.42 8.78 19.37
CA VAL A 176 -2.22 9.31 18.29
C VAL A 176 -3.38 8.37 17.99
N GLU A 177 -4.54 8.93 17.83
CA GLU A 177 -5.70 8.21 17.33
C GLU A 177 -5.90 8.51 15.86
N ASP A 178 -6.07 7.43 15.07
CA ASP A 178 -6.47 7.56 13.68
C ASP A 178 -7.95 7.91 13.58
N TYR A 179 -8.36 8.49 12.46
CA TYR A 179 -9.79 8.61 12.18
C TYR A 179 -10.45 7.23 12.25
N PRO A 180 -11.72 7.16 12.71
CA PRO A 180 -12.47 5.90 12.71
C PRO A 180 -12.42 5.22 11.33
N GLY A 181 -12.01 3.94 11.33
CA GLY A 181 -11.85 3.16 10.09
C GLY A 181 -10.55 3.41 9.30
N TRP A 182 -9.61 4.17 9.87
CA TRP A 182 -8.29 4.40 9.27
C TRP A 182 -7.20 3.67 10.04
N LYS A 183 -6.12 3.33 9.35
CA LYS A 183 -4.89 2.78 9.94
C LYS A 183 -3.67 3.38 9.27
N PHE A 184 -2.79 3.94 10.08
CA PHE A 184 -1.55 4.56 9.66
C PHE A 184 -0.37 3.58 9.74
N HIS A 185 0.49 3.61 8.72
CA HIS A 185 1.78 2.93 8.70
C HIS A 185 2.86 3.89 8.22
N LEU A 186 3.95 4.02 8.99
CA LEU A 186 5.16 4.65 8.49
C LEU A 186 6.09 3.59 7.92
N LEU A 187 6.52 3.78 6.69
CA LEU A 187 7.38 2.87 5.95
C LEU A 187 8.74 3.52 5.72
N LYS A 188 9.81 2.70 5.74
CA LYS A 188 11.16 3.10 5.36
C LYS A 188 11.66 2.24 4.22
N GLY A 189 12.21 2.85 3.18
CA GLY A 189 12.80 2.14 2.05
C GLY A 189 13.99 1.28 2.46
N GLN A 190 13.99 0.02 2.08
CA GLN A 190 15.07 -0.94 2.36
C GLN A 190 15.89 -1.28 1.11
N SER A 191 15.35 -1.02 -0.07
CA SER A 191 16.01 -1.25 -1.34
C SER A 191 15.34 -0.43 -2.45
N GLY A 192 15.95 -0.41 -3.63
CA GLY A 192 15.41 0.29 -4.78
C GLY A 192 15.57 1.82 -4.69
N ASN A 193 14.79 2.55 -5.46
CA ASN A 193 14.95 3.99 -5.64
C ASN A 193 14.64 4.84 -4.41
N ARG A 194 13.95 4.27 -3.46
CA ARG A 194 13.57 4.97 -2.24
C ARG A 194 14.30 4.45 -1.01
N LEU A 195 15.50 3.87 -1.22
CA LEU A 195 16.37 3.43 -0.14
C LEU A 195 16.55 4.58 0.88
N ASP A 196 16.36 4.27 2.17
CA ASP A 196 16.43 5.21 3.30
C ASP A 196 15.43 6.38 3.27
N GLN A 197 14.48 6.38 2.32
CA GLN A 197 13.40 7.37 2.29
C GLN A 197 12.14 6.82 2.98
N TYR A 198 11.24 7.72 3.32
CA TYR A 198 10.02 7.38 4.04
C TYR A 198 8.78 7.50 3.16
N ALA A 199 7.77 6.71 3.50
CA ALA A 199 6.42 6.87 3.00
C ALA A 199 5.41 6.60 4.12
N VAL A 200 4.29 7.31 4.08
CA VAL A 200 3.10 6.97 4.85
C VAL A 200 2.20 6.11 3.99
N MET A 201 1.72 5.00 4.55
CA MET A 201 0.61 4.26 3.98
C MET A 201 -0.58 4.33 4.92
N LEU A 202 -1.69 4.82 4.41
CA LEU A 202 -2.97 4.86 5.10
C LEU A 202 -3.84 3.74 4.53
N ILE A 203 -4.37 2.89 5.41
CA ILE A 203 -5.38 1.91 5.04
C ILE A 203 -6.71 2.43 5.57
N ILE A 204 -7.65 2.68 4.66
CA ILE A 204 -8.95 3.28 4.96
C ILE A 204 -10.02 2.25 4.64
N GLU A 205 -10.94 2.04 5.57
CA GLU A 205 -11.97 1.00 5.50
C GLU A 205 -12.78 1.06 4.21
N SER A 206 -13.14 2.27 3.76
CA SER A 206 -13.96 2.46 2.57
C SER A 206 -13.81 3.87 1.98
N LEU A 207 -14.24 4.02 0.73
CA LEU A 207 -14.37 5.34 0.10
C LEU A 207 -15.34 6.25 0.87
N ALA A 208 -16.39 5.69 1.45
CA ALA A 208 -17.31 6.45 2.29
C ALA A 208 -16.59 6.99 3.54
N SER A 209 -15.76 6.18 4.19
CA SER A 209 -14.94 6.62 5.33
C SER A 209 -13.93 7.70 4.92
N LEU A 210 -13.29 7.57 3.75
CA LEU A 210 -12.41 8.63 3.23
C LEU A 210 -13.17 9.94 3.08
N ASN A 211 -14.30 9.91 2.39
CA ASN A 211 -15.09 11.12 2.09
C ASN A 211 -15.73 11.75 3.34
N ALA A 212 -15.96 10.97 4.40
CA ALA A 212 -16.46 11.51 5.67
C ALA A 212 -15.48 12.48 6.33
N PHE A 213 -14.17 12.29 6.10
CA PHE A 213 -13.11 13.14 6.67
C PHE A 213 -12.45 14.03 5.63
N HIS A 214 -12.13 13.49 4.46
CA HIS A 214 -11.42 14.19 3.39
C HIS A 214 -12.06 13.85 2.03
N PRO A 215 -13.10 14.57 1.62
CA PRO A 215 -13.80 14.33 0.35
C PRO A 215 -12.94 14.69 -0.87
N ASP A 216 -11.93 15.55 -0.69
CA ASP A 216 -10.94 15.92 -1.70
C ASP A 216 -9.56 16.13 -1.05
N LEU A 217 -8.51 16.26 -1.88
CA LEU A 217 -7.11 16.28 -1.43
C LEU A 217 -6.82 17.35 -0.37
N ASP A 218 -7.36 18.54 -0.52
CA ASP A 218 -7.10 19.67 0.39
C ASP A 218 -8.33 20.07 1.20
N VAL A 219 -9.36 19.21 1.24
CA VAL A 219 -10.63 19.51 1.90
C VAL A 219 -10.82 18.64 3.12
N SER A 220 -10.88 19.26 4.30
CA SER A 220 -11.28 18.62 5.55
C SER A 220 -12.73 18.93 5.85
N THR A 221 -13.51 17.94 6.23
CA THR A 221 -14.89 18.14 6.67
C THR A 221 -14.96 18.71 8.09
N GLU A 222 -16.13 19.17 8.51
CA GLU A 222 -16.37 19.55 9.92
C GLU A 222 -16.10 18.37 10.86
N GLN A 223 -16.38 17.13 10.42
CA GLN A 223 -16.11 15.91 11.20
C GLN A 223 -14.60 15.72 11.41
N ALA A 224 -13.79 15.95 10.37
CA ALA A 224 -12.33 15.88 10.49
C ALA A 224 -11.80 16.94 11.46
N LEU A 225 -12.26 18.20 11.31
CA LEU A 225 -11.83 19.30 12.17
C LEU A 225 -12.24 19.07 13.63
N ARG A 226 -13.46 18.57 13.86
CA ARG A 226 -13.93 18.20 15.21
C ARG A 226 -13.09 17.08 15.83
N PHE A 227 -12.81 16.03 15.04
CA PHE A 227 -11.97 14.92 15.51
C PHE A 227 -10.60 15.41 15.97
N VAL A 228 -9.93 16.26 15.17
CA VAL A 228 -8.63 16.83 15.55
C VAL A 228 -8.74 17.67 16.82
N ALA A 229 -9.75 18.51 16.93
CA ALA A 229 -9.96 19.36 18.12
C ALA A 229 -10.25 18.56 19.40
N GLU A 230 -10.88 17.39 19.28
CA GLU A 230 -11.16 16.48 20.40
C GLU A 230 -9.94 15.62 20.80
N HIS A 231 -8.92 15.53 19.92
CA HIS A 231 -7.71 14.70 20.11
C HIS A 231 -6.44 15.57 20.08
N GLN A 232 -6.24 16.35 21.15
CA GLN A 232 -5.11 17.31 21.24
C GLN A 232 -3.73 16.67 21.09
N ASP A 233 -3.53 15.44 21.56
CA ASP A 233 -2.27 14.71 21.37
C ASP A 233 -1.98 14.47 19.87
N THR A 234 -3.02 14.23 19.09
CA THR A 234 -2.92 14.08 17.61
C THR A 234 -2.54 15.41 16.97
N GLU A 235 -3.15 16.52 17.38
CA GLU A 235 -2.80 17.86 16.87
C GLU A 235 -1.34 18.22 17.17
N HIS A 236 -0.90 18.05 18.43
CA HIS A 236 0.49 18.31 18.82
C HIS A 236 1.48 17.45 18.04
N MET A 237 1.19 16.17 17.84
CA MET A 237 2.05 15.30 17.04
C MET A 237 2.15 15.78 15.59
N TYR A 238 1.04 16.18 14.97
CA TYR A 238 1.08 16.71 13.60
C TYR A 238 1.85 18.03 13.49
N ASP A 239 1.79 18.89 14.48
CA ASP A 239 2.53 20.14 14.48
C ASP A 239 4.04 19.91 14.62
N GLU A 240 4.44 18.97 15.47
CA GLU A 240 5.85 18.57 15.57
C GLU A 240 6.31 17.83 14.29
N TRP A 241 5.47 16.92 13.75
CA TRP A 241 5.73 16.25 12.47
C TRP A 241 6.07 17.25 11.37
N LYS A 242 5.27 18.31 11.21
CA LYS A 242 5.52 19.37 10.23
C LYS A 242 6.87 20.06 10.37
N THR A 243 7.50 20.00 11.55
CA THR A 243 8.85 20.52 11.76
C THR A 243 9.94 19.54 11.30
N LEU A 244 9.63 18.25 11.24
CA LEU A 244 10.58 17.16 10.98
C LEU A 244 10.52 16.65 9.54
N ALA A 245 9.33 16.57 8.97
CA ALA A 245 9.10 16.02 7.64
C ALA A 245 8.03 16.80 6.89
N SER A 246 8.03 16.64 5.58
CA SER A 246 6.98 17.12 4.69
C SER A 246 6.64 16.04 3.69
N PHE A 247 5.42 16.04 3.17
CA PHE A 247 5.12 15.25 1.99
C PHE A 247 6.01 15.75 0.85
N SER A 248 6.79 14.83 0.28
CA SER A 248 7.77 15.19 -0.72
C SER A 248 7.10 15.37 -2.08
N GLY A 249 7.39 16.53 -2.63
CA GLY A 249 6.97 16.88 -3.96
C GLY A 249 5.49 17.13 -4.04
N ALA A 250 4.99 18.18 -3.65
CA ALA A 250 3.69 18.78 -4.00
C ALA A 250 2.63 17.74 -4.47
N PRO A 251 1.43 18.06 -4.78
CA PRO A 251 0.32 17.13 -5.05
C PRO A 251 0.67 15.94 -5.98
N GLN A 252 1.82 15.99 -6.62
CA GLN A 252 2.33 14.99 -7.56
C GLN A 252 2.64 13.61 -6.95
N ILE A 253 2.81 13.49 -5.65
CA ILE A 253 3.15 12.20 -5.02
C ILE A 253 2.04 11.72 -4.08
N TYR A 254 1.04 12.56 -3.87
CA TYR A 254 -0.13 12.21 -3.10
C TYR A 254 -1.15 11.52 -3.99
N THR A 255 -1.44 10.26 -3.72
CA THR A 255 -2.48 9.51 -4.43
C THR A 255 -3.19 8.59 -3.48
N ASP A 256 -4.50 8.68 -3.43
CA ASP A 256 -5.33 7.67 -2.80
C ASP A 256 -5.66 6.59 -3.83
N TYR A 257 -5.58 5.35 -3.42
CA TYR A 257 -5.85 4.19 -4.28
C TYR A 257 -7.07 3.43 -3.80
N LEU A 258 -7.92 3.08 -4.73
CA LEU A 258 -9.02 2.17 -4.51
C LEU A 258 -8.53 0.73 -4.69
N ALA A 259 -8.73 -0.11 -3.69
CA ALA A 259 -8.40 -1.52 -3.80
C ALA A 259 -9.40 -2.22 -4.75
N ILE A 260 -8.91 -2.74 -5.85
CA ILE A 260 -9.73 -3.42 -6.86
C ILE A 260 -9.84 -4.91 -6.55
N SER A 261 -8.74 -5.52 -6.17
CA SER A 261 -8.65 -6.95 -5.88
C SER A 261 -7.40 -7.23 -5.06
N GLY A 262 -7.42 -8.33 -4.33
CA GLY A 262 -6.28 -8.83 -3.59
C GLY A 262 -6.35 -10.34 -3.43
N ASN A 263 -5.19 -10.98 -3.38
CA ASN A 263 -5.06 -12.37 -2.98
C ASN A 263 -4.78 -12.39 -1.47
N GLU A 264 -5.82 -12.18 -0.68
CA GLU A 264 -5.75 -12.44 0.76
C GLU A 264 -5.75 -13.95 0.95
N ASN A 265 -4.59 -14.53 1.16
CA ASN A 265 -4.53 -15.88 1.70
C ASN A 265 -5.18 -15.84 3.08
N HIS A 266 -6.44 -16.20 3.16
CA HIS A 266 -7.04 -16.58 4.43
C HIS A 266 -6.17 -17.73 4.97
N ALA A 267 -5.30 -17.41 5.93
CA ALA A 267 -4.72 -18.44 6.76
C ALA A 267 -5.92 -19.12 7.43
N HIS A 268 -6.33 -20.27 6.91
CA HIS A 268 -7.20 -21.15 7.66
C HIS A 268 -6.49 -21.41 8.99
N PRO A 269 -7.10 -21.10 10.13
CA PRO A 269 -6.58 -21.60 11.38
C PRO A 269 -6.59 -23.14 11.27
N ALA A 270 -5.43 -23.73 11.50
CA ALA A 270 -5.29 -25.17 11.63
C ALA A 270 -6.00 -25.65 12.89
#